data_ec1d0add85118fdad0bfdb1381c01e1f
#
_entry.id   ec1d0add85118fdad0bfdb1381c01e1f
#
_cell.length_a   1.000
_cell.length_b   1.000
_cell.length_c   1.000
_cell.angle_alpha   90.00
_cell.angle_beta   90.00
_cell.angle_gamma   90.00
#
_symmetry.space_group_name_H-M   'P 1'
#
loop_
_entity.id
_entity.type
_entity.pdbx_description
1 polymer ?
#
loop_
_entity_poly.entity_id
_entity_poly.type
_entity_poly.pdbx_seq_one_letter_code
_entity_poly.pdbx_strand_id
1 'polypeptide(L)'
;MGGADSKDRSGEHRAYIGSFTSGGGRGVTIATVEPKTGALAPLSVTTAEDPSYLALARDTGVLYAVSETERGEVAAFRPTAEGLAPLGAPVRVGGSGPTHVSVAGRRLFTANYTSGSVSSLALTADGRPDGPARVLAHRGSGPDTARQEGPHAHQVLPDPTGRWVLGVDLGTDSVRVCAPDTVTGGLQVRTEVPLRAGTGPRHLAFHPEGDTVYVLHELEPQVTVCRWNGASGHLEPVGEVPVASSGAPGAVRAYPSAVVASPDGRFVWAAVRGADVIVTLSLADGPGKPQLTGTVDCGGRWPRDLAVDAAGSRLYAANEHSGDVTWFDVDPLTGRPHRAGSLPVPAATCVVLD
;
A
#
# COMPACT_ATOMS: atom_id res chain seq x y z
N MET A 1 10.44 48.39 4.90
CA MET A 1 9.01 48.11 4.78
C MET A 1 8.80 47.35 3.48
N GLY A 2 8.37 46.14 3.54
CA GLY A 2 8.15 45.24 2.39
C GLY A 2 7.86 43.88 2.94
N GLY A 3 6.67 43.70 3.56
CA GLY A 3 6.18 42.41 3.99
C GLY A 3 5.91 41.56 2.75
N ALA A 4 6.66 40.47 2.58
CA ALA A 4 6.33 39.43 1.63
C ALA A 4 5.08 38.71 2.17
N ASP A 5 3.94 38.91 1.53
CA ASP A 5 2.72 38.12 1.69
C ASP A 5 3.05 36.64 1.43
N SER A 6 3.23 35.90 2.50
CA SER A 6 3.12 34.46 2.47
C SER A 6 1.65 34.13 2.25
N LYS A 7 1.17 34.14 1.01
CA LYS A 7 -0.10 33.50 0.67
C LYS A 7 0.05 32.03 0.99
N ASP A 8 -0.52 31.66 2.14
CA ASP A 8 -0.85 30.29 2.49
C ASP A 8 -1.65 29.66 1.33
N ARG A 9 -1.00 28.76 0.57
CA ARG A 9 -1.66 27.95 -0.48
C ARG A 9 -2.31 26.72 0.15
N SER A 10 -3.06 26.93 1.24
CA SER A 10 -3.83 25.88 1.92
C SER A 10 -5.07 25.50 1.11
N GLY A 11 -4.87 24.78 0.01
CA GLY A 11 -5.97 24.36 -0.87
C GLY A 11 -5.55 23.52 -2.08
N GLU A 12 -4.27 23.31 -2.32
CA GLU A 12 -3.80 22.46 -3.42
C GLU A 12 -3.60 21.02 -2.90
N HIS A 13 -4.49 20.11 -3.27
CA HIS A 13 -4.31 18.67 -3.03
C HIS A 13 -3.18 18.13 -3.91
N ARG A 14 -2.39 17.21 -3.35
CA ARG A 14 -1.25 16.59 -4.03
C ARG A 14 -1.33 15.08 -4.05
N ALA A 15 -0.74 14.52 -5.10
CA ALA A 15 -0.42 13.12 -5.20
C ALA A 15 1.10 12.95 -5.20
N TYR A 16 1.58 11.99 -4.43
CA TYR A 16 2.97 11.55 -4.40
C TYR A 16 3.04 10.18 -5.01
N ILE A 17 3.87 10.02 -6.04
CA ILE A 17 3.95 8.80 -6.85
C ILE A 17 5.35 8.24 -6.76
N GLY A 18 5.48 7.03 -6.23
CA GLY A 18 6.73 6.28 -6.20
C GLY A 18 7.02 5.61 -7.54
N SER A 19 8.29 5.33 -7.82
CA SER A 19 8.69 4.64 -9.05
C SER A 19 9.96 3.82 -8.84
N PHE A 20 10.13 2.74 -9.61
CA PHE A 20 11.42 2.05 -9.69
C PHE A 20 12.40 2.83 -10.55
N THR A 21 13.44 3.40 -9.95
CA THR A 21 14.51 4.09 -10.68
C THR A 21 15.37 3.09 -11.46
N SER A 22 15.53 1.88 -10.95
CA SER A 22 16.12 0.74 -11.65
C SER A 22 15.31 0.30 -12.88
N GLY A 23 14.00 0.57 -12.91
CA GLY A 23 13.09 0.34 -14.03
C GLY A 23 12.90 1.54 -14.98
N GLY A 24 13.69 2.62 -14.82
CA GLY A 24 13.60 3.84 -15.64
C GLY A 24 12.75 4.95 -15.02
N GLY A 25 12.28 4.78 -13.79
CA GLY A 25 11.67 5.83 -12.98
C GLY A 25 12.66 6.92 -12.58
N ARG A 26 12.17 8.03 -12.02
CA ARG A 26 13.03 9.17 -11.66
C ARG A 26 13.06 9.47 -10.16
N GLY A 27 12.40 8.67 -9.35
CA GLY A 27 12.24 8.88 -7.92
C GLY A 27 10.78 9.13 -7.54
N VAL A 28 10.52 10.05 -6.62
CA VAL A 28 9.17 10.43 -6.21
C VAL A 28 8.66 11.59 -7.10
N THR A 29 7.64 11.33 -7.89
CA THR A 29 6.93 12.37 -8.66
C THR A 29 5.86 13.01 -7.79
N ILE A 30 5.84 14.33 -7.76
CA ILE A 30 4.81 15.13 -7.10
C ILE A 30 3.89 15.69 -8.17
N ALA A 31 2.59 15.51 -8.01
CA ALA A 31 1.57 16.07 -8.89
C ALA A 31 0.54 16.85 -8.09
N THR A 32 -0.02 17.90 -8.68
CA THR A 32 -1.23 18.54 -8.15
C THR A 32 -2.45 17.72 -8.55
N VAL A 33 -3.47 17.70 -7.69
CA VAL A 33 -4.75 17.04 -7.95
C VAL A 33 -5.80 18.12 -8.14
N GLU A 34 -6.42 18.16 -9.31
CA GLU A 34 -7.52 19.09 -9.58
C GLU A 34 -8.76 18.64 -8.77
N PRO A 35 -9.30 19.48 -7.86
CA PRO A 35 -10.32 19.04 -6.91
C PRO A 35 -11.62 18.53 -7.53
N LYS A 36 -12.02 19.09 -8.69
CA LYS A 36 -13.28 18.75 -9.35
C LYS A 36 -13.20 17.48 -10.19
N THR A 37 -12.08 17.29 -10.88
CA THR A 37 -11.91 16.21 -11.86
C THR A 37 -10.97 15.10 -11.40
N GLY A 38 -10.20 15.34 -10.31
CA GLY A 38 -9.15 14.42 -9.86
C GLY A 38 -7.96 14.34 -10.81
N ALA A 39 -7.90 15.20 -11.84
CA ALA A 39 -6.84 15.18 -12.83
C ALA A 39 -5.49 15.49 -12.18
N LEU A 40 -4.49 14.70 -12.55
CA LEU A 40 -3.12 14.88 -12.10
C LEU A 40 -2.34 15.77 -13.06
N ALA A 41 -1.66 16.80 -12.53
CA ALA A 41 -0.71 17.60 -13.30
C ALA A 41 0.68 17.55 -12.62
N PRO A 42 1.77 17.25 -13.36
CA PRO A 42 3.09 17.10 -12.76
C PRO A 42 3.59 18.44 -12.20
N LEU A 43 4.08 18.42 -10.97
CA LEU A 43 4.66 19.59 -10.30
C LEU A 43 6.19 19.51 -10.29
N SER A 44 6.73 18.42 -9.73
CA SER A 44 8.18 18.22 -9.62
C SER A 44 8.52 16.74 -9.43
N VAL A 45 9.83 16.44 -9.43
CA VAL A 45 10.35 15.10 -9.14
C VAL A 45 11.48 15.24 -8.11
N THR A 46 11.42 14.45 -7.06
CA THR A 46 12.49 14.34 -6.06
C THR A 46 13.23 13.03 -6.25
N THR A 47 14.56 13.11 -6.43
CA THR A 47 15.39 11.91 -6.60
C THR A 47 15.42 11.09 -5.31
N ALA A 48 15.13 9.80 -5.44
CA ALA A 48 15.27 8.78 -4.41
C ALA A 48 15.56 7.44 -5.12
N GLU A 49 16.26 6.52 -4.46
CA GLU A 49 16.62 5.23 -5.05
C GLU A 49 15.47 4.25 -4.83
N ASP A 50 14.90 3.72 -5.93
CA ASP A 50 13.79 2.77 -5.95
C ASP A 50 12.70 3.04 -4.88
N PRO A 51 12.10 4.26 -4.85
CA PRO A 51 11.05 4.58 -3.88
C PRO A 51 9.74 3.88 -4.26
N SER A 52 9.72 2.56 -4.11
CA SER A 52 8.63 1.71 -4.60
C SER A 52 7.34 1.82 -3.78
N TYR A 53 7.42 2.27 -2.53
CA TYR A 53 6.27 2.49 -1.67
C TYR A 53 6.44 3.74 -0.80
N LEU A 54 5.34 4.45 -0.62
CA LEU A 54 5.28 5.72 0.10
C LEU A 54 4.24 5.67 1.22
N ALA A 55 4.45 6.44 2.27
CA ALA A 55 3.45 6.70 3.32
C ALA A 55 3.50 8.15 3.77
N LEU A 56 2.34 8.78 3.88
CA LEU A 56 2.20 10.13 4.42
C LEU A 56 1.69 10.08 5.85
N ALA A 57 2.48 10.56 6.80
CA ALA A 57 2.03 10.78 8.17
C ALA A 57 1.19 12.05 8.24
N ARG A 58 -0.13 11.91 8.35
CA ARG A 58 -1.06 13.05 8.29
C ARG A 58 -0.93 14.02 9.48
N ASP A 59 -0.45 13.56 10.62
CA ASP A 59 -0.24 14.36 11.84
C ASP A 59 0.99 15.28 11.74
N THR A 60 2.06 14.83 11.09
CA THR A 60 3.30 15.60 10.92
C THR A 60 3.49 16.17 9.53
N GLY A 61 2.70 15.70 8.54
CA GLY A 61 2.84 16.03 7.13
C GLY A 61 4.12 15.49 6.49
N VAL A 62 4.80 14.52 7.13
CA VAL A 62 6.04 13.92 6.61
C VAL A 62 5.71 12.77 5.67
N LEU A 63 6.30 12.79 4.48
CA LEU A 63 6.26 11.70 3.52
C LEU A 63 7.47 10.79 3.73
N TYR A 64 7.22 9.48 3.82
CA TYR A 64 8.26 8.45 3.89
C TYR A 64 8.28 7.66 2.60
N ALA A 65 9.48 7.30 2.15
CA ALA A 65 9.71 6.45 0.99
C ALA A 65 10.69 5.34 1.36
N VAL A 66 10.36 4.10 1.05
CA VAL A 66 11.35 3.00 1.10
C VAL A 66 12.33 3.13 -0.05
N SER A 67 13.53 2.57 0.10
CA SER A 67 14.40 2.20 -1.03
C SER A 67 14.35 0.68 -1.16
N GLU A 68 13.62 0.17 -2.16
CA GLU A 68 13.47 -1.28 -2.39
C GLU A 68 14.72 -1.87 -3.02
N THR A 69 15.79 -1.88 -2.23
CA THR A 69 17.13 -2.36 -2.60
C THR A 69 17.59 -3.42 -1.63
N GLU A 70 18.66 -4.13 -1.98
CA GLU A 70 19.29 -5.09 -1.07
C GLU A 70 19.76 -4.43 0.23
N ARG A 71 20.18 -3.19 0.16
CA ARG A 71 20.60 -2.40 1.32
C ARG A 71 19.45 -2.06 2.26
N GLY A 72 18.23 -1.83 1.74
CA GLY A 72 17.01 -1.54 2.45
C GLY A 72 17.07 -0.27 3.34
N GLU A 73 16.52 0.83 2.84
CA GLU A 73 16.51 2.11 3.56
C GLU A 73 15.10 2.74 3.55
N VAL A 74 14.90 3.72 4.40
CA VAL A 74 13.74 4.61 4.38
C VAL A 74 14.22 6.04 4.42
N ALA A 75 13.71 6.87 3.52
CA ALA A 75 13.90 8.32 3.48
C ALA A 75 12.65 9.03 4.00
N ALA A 76 12.84 10.17 4.68
CA ALA A 76 11.78 11.05 5.13
C ALA A 76 11.88 12.41 4.42
N PHE A 77 10.74 12.94 4.02
CA PHE A 77 10.65 14.20 3.29
C PHE A 77 9.57 15.09 3.88
N ARG A 78 9.82 16.39 3.87
CA ARG A 78 8.82 17.42 4.15
C ARG A 78 8.32 18.01 2.84
N PRO A 79 7.01 17.92 2.53
CA PRO A 79 6.44 18.64 1.40
C PRO A 79 6.66 20.14 1.51
N THR A 80 7.03 20.77 0.40
CA THR A 80 7.23 22.21 0.25
C THR A 80 6.43 22.74 -0.94
N ALA A 81 6.36 24.02 -1.15
CA ALA A 81 5.68 24.59 -2.32
C ALA A 81 6.24 24.06 -3.65
N GLU A 82 7.54 23.75 -3.70
CA GLU A 82 8.26 23.39 -4.93
C GLU A 82 8.49 21.87 -5.08
N GLY A 83 8.24 21.07 -4.04
CA GLY A 83 8.50 19.63 -4.07
C GLY A 83 8.65 18.99 -2.70
N LEU A 84 9.70 18.18 -2.53
CA LEU A 84 10.02 17.49 -1.27
C LEU A 84 11.42 17.89 -0.78
N ALA A 85 11.51 18.39 0.45
CA ALA A 85 12.78 18.64 1.13
C ALA A 85 13.16 17.40 1.99
N PRO A 86 14.38 16.85 1.88
CA PRO A 86 14.83 15.76 2.72
C PRO A 86 14.81 16.13 4.20
N LEU A 87 14.28 15.24 5.04
CA LEU A 87 14.29 15.36 6.50
C LEU A 87 15.38 14.46 7.09
N GLY A 88 16.63 14.83 6.86
CA GLY A 88 17.83 14.06 7.21
C GLY A 88 18.26 13.07 6.11
N ALA A 89 19.28 12.27 6.43
CA ALA A 89 19.74 11.21 5.54
C ALA A 89 18.81 9.98 5.63
N PRO A 90 18.72 9.15 4.56
CA PRO A 90 18.03 7.87 4.65
C PRO A 90 18.58 6.97 5.76
N VAL A 91 17.71 6.20 6.39
CA VAL A 91 18.04 5.33 7.52
C VAL A 91 17.83 3.88 7.13
N ARG A 92 18.78 2.99 7.49
CA ARG A 92 18.66 1.56 7.24
C ARG A 92 17.50 0.94 8.02
N VAL A 93 16.69 0.14 7.32
CA VAL A 93 15.58 -0.59 7.93
C VAL A 93 16.02 -1.92 8.57
N GLY A 94 17.25 -2.35 8.33
CA GLY A 94 17.81 -3.58 8.90
C GLY A 94 17.36 -4.87 8.19
N GLY A 95 16.56 -4.77 7.15
CA GLY A 95 16.18 -5.84 6.23
C GLY A 95 16.45 -5.44 4.79
N SER A 96 16.32 -6.37 3.83
CA SER A 96 16.50 -6.12 2.40
C SER A 96 15.19 -6.18 1.62
N GLY A 97 15.11 -5.40 0.53
CA GLY A 97 13.94 -5.28 -0.33
C GLY A 97 12.68 -4.80 0.42
N PRO A 98 12.72 -3.62 1.10
CA PRO A 98 11.51 -3.10 1.74
C PRO A 98 10.49 -2.69 0.67
N THR A 99 9.36 -3.41 0.61
CA THR A 99 8.28 -3.22 -0.38
C THR A 99 7.11 -2.39 0.14
N HIS A 100 7.07 -2.13 1.43
CA HIS A 100 5.97 -1.40 2.06
C HIS A 100 6.45 -0.61 3.27
N VAL A 101 5.85 0.57 3.48
CA VAL A 101 6.04 1.41 4.67
C VAL A 101 4.70 1.89 5.20
N SER A 102 4.57 1.94 6.53
CA SER A 102 3.42 2.53 7.21
C SER A 102 3.85 3.27 8.48
N VAL A 103 2.96 4.12 8.98
CA VAL A 103 3.21 4.95 10.16
C VAL A 103 2.03 4.89 11.11
N ALA A 104 2.32 4.76 12.41
CA ALA A 104 1.34 4.96 13.47
C ALA A 104 1.98 5.70 14.64
N GLY A 105 1.45 6.87 14.98
CA GLY A 105 1.98 7.74 15.99
C GLY A 105 3.48 8.05 15.75
N ARG A 106 4.32 7.76 16.71
CA ARG A 106 5.78 8.00 16.60
C ARG A 106 6.57 6.75 16.19
N ARG A 107 5.98 5.90 15.34
CA ARG A 107 6.64 4.70 14.81
C ARG A 107 6.39 4.54 13.32
N LEU A 108 7.44 4.15 12.64
CA LEU A 108 7.43 3.74 11.25
C LEU A 108 7.70 2.24 11.18
N PHE A 109 7.01 1.56 10.27
CA PHE A 109 7.15 0.12 10.03
C PHE A 109 7.45 -0.12 8.56
N THR A 110 8.34 -1.08 8.26
CA THR A 110 8.60 -1.56 6.89
C THR A 110 8.42 -3.07 6.80
N ALA A 111 7.84 -3.53 5.69
CA ALA A 111 7.87 -4.94 5.31
C ALA A 111 9.02 -5.15 4.34
N ASN A 112 9.95 -6.02 4.68
CA ASN A 112 11.18 -6.27 3.94
C ASN A 112 11.05 -7.63 3.24
N TYR A 113 10.66 -7.60 1.98
CA TYR A 113 10.29 -8.76 1.18
C TYR A 113 11.45 -9.74 1.03
N THR A 114 12.60 -9.26 0.58
CA THR A 114 13.76 -10.12 0.26
C THR A 114 14.32 -10.80 1.52
N SER A 115 14.35 -10.12 2.66
CA SER A 115 14.84 -10.71 3.91
C SER A 115 13.76 -11.40 4.75
N GLY A 116 12.49 -11.38 4.33
CA GLY A 116 11.38 -12.00 5.04
C GLY A 116 11.24 -11.48 6.47
N SER A 117 11.18 -10.15 6.63
CA SER A 117 11.14 -9.54 7.96
C SER A 117 10.27 -8.28 8.00
N VAL A 118 9.89 -7.85 9.18
CA VAL A 118 9.26 -6.55 9.43
C VAL A 118 10.16 -5.74 10.34
N SER A 119 10.31 -4.45 10.04
CA SER A 119 11.12 -3.55 10.88
C SER A 119 10.25 -2.47 11.52
N SER A 120 10.68 -2.00 12.70
CA SER A 120 10.10 -0.87 13.42
C SER A 120 11.19 0.15 13.72
N LEU A 121 10.93 1.42 13.39
CA LEU A 121 11.81 2.56 13.67
C LEU A 121 11.06 3.58 14.54
N ALA A 122 11.74 4.18 15.49
CA ALA A 122 11.22 5.32 16.22
C ALA A 122 11.23 6.56 15.32
N LEU A 123 10.32 7.49 15.58
CA LEU A 123 10.27 8.80 14.94
C LEU A 123 10.48 9.89 15.99
N THR A 124 11.30 10.89 15.65
CA THR A 124 11.42 12.14 16.42
C THR A 124 10.10 12.92 16.40
N ALA A 125 10.01 13.98 17.19
CA ALA A 125 8.80 14.80 17.23
C ALA A 125 8.49 15.50 15.89
N ASP A 126 9.52 15.77 15.08
CA ASP A 126 9.41 16.37 13.75
C ASP A 126 9.21 15.30 12.62
N GLY A 127 9.10 14.01 12.98
CA GLY A 127 8.82 12.90 12.07
C GLY A 127 10.06 12.27 11.44
N ARG A 128 11.27 12.64 11.83
CA ARG A 128 12.49 12.03 11.30
C ARG A 128 12.69 10.63 11.90
N PRO A 129 13.04 9.59 11.09
CA PRO A 129 13.45 8.30 11.63
C PRO A 129 14.67 8.43 12.55
N ASP A 130 14.62 7.82 13.73
CA ASP A 130 15.62 7.95 14.79
C ASP A 130 16.05 6.61 15.35
N GLY A 131 17.36 6.44 15.49
CA GLY A 131 17.99 5.24 16.02
C GLY A 131 17.97 4.04 15.08
N PRO A 132 18.48 2.89 15.56
CA PRO A 132 18.52 1.68 14.77
C PRO A 132 17.14 1.03 14.67
N ALA A 133 16.86 0.45 13.50
CA ALA A 133 15.66 -0.36 13.29
C ALA A 133 15.64 -1.59 14.22
N ARG A 134 14.45 -1.94 14.69
CA ARG A 134 14.17 -3.20 15.38
C ARG A 134 13.54 -4.18 14.41
N VAL A 135 14.24 -5.25 14.10
CA VAL A 135 13.84 -6.23 13.09
C VAL A 135 13.16 -7.43 13.75
N LEU A 136 11.98 -7.76 13.25
CA LEU A 136 11.27 -9.01 13.54
C LEU A 136 11.41 -9.92 12.31
N ALA A 137 12.33 -10.88 12.37
CA ALA A 137 12.50 -11.87 11.32
C ALA A 137 11.35 -12.88 11.35
N HIS A 138 10.77 -13.15 10.18
CA HIS A 138 9.79 -14.20 10.01
C HIS A 138 10.45 -15.56 9.77
N ARG A 139 9.70 -16.65 9.90
CA ARG A 139 10.15 -18.02 9.66
C ARG A 139 9.05 -18.82 8.99
N GLY A 140 9.43 -19.82 8.22
CA GLY A 140 8.51 -20.69 7.50
C GLY A 140 8.73 -20.65 6.00
N SER A 141 7.90 -21.34 5.26
CA SER A 141 7.86 -21.40 3.80
C SER A 141 6.47 -21.88 3.37
N GLY A 142 6.16 -21.75 2.09
CA GLY A 142 4.93 -22.25 1.49
C GLY A 142 5.20 -23.32 0.43
N PRO A 143 4.14 -23.81 -0.25
CA PRO A 143 4.26 -24.88 -1.21
C PRO A 143 4.81 -24.45 -2.59
N ASP A 144 4.75 -23.17 -2.95
CA ASP A 144 5.35 -22.67 -4.19
C ASP A 144 6.85 -22.48 -4.00
N THR A 145 7.65 -23.47 -4.37
CA THR A 145 9.10 -23.46 -4.17
C THR A 145 9.85 -22.37 -4.92
N ALA A 146 9.22 -21.73 -5.90
CA ALA A 146 9.82 -20.61 -6.64
C ALA A 146 9.49 -19.22 -6.04
N ARG A 147 8.43 -19.14 -5.22
CA ARG A 147 7.92 -17.88 -4.68
C ARG A 147 7.76 -17.89 -3.16
N GLN A 148 7.86 -19.08 -2.53
CA GLN A 148 7.64 -19.29 -1.10
C GLN A 148 8.74 -20.17 -0.48
N GLU A 149 9.96 -20.11 -1.01
CA GLU A 149 11.14 -20.83 -0.49
C GLU A 149 11.51 -20.39 0.94
N GLY A 150 11.04 -19.22 1.34
CA GLY A 150 11.21 -18.61 2.65
C GLY A 150 10.14 -17.55 2.91
N PRO A 151 10.21 -16.83 4.04
CA PRO A 151 9.31 -15.75 4.32
C PRO A 151 9.52 -14.57 3.35
N HIS A 152 8.44 -13.92 2.94
CA HIS A 152 8.42 -12.73 2.12
C HIS A 152 7.38 -11.74 2.65
N ALA A 153 7.75 -11.00 3.70
CA ALA A 153 6.87 -9.96 4.26
C ALA A 153 6.59 -8.90 3.21
N HIS A 154 5.32 -8.77 2.79
CA HIS A 154 4.95 -7.89 1.69
C HIS A 154 4.25 -6.61 2.13
N GLN A 155 3.49 -6.66 3.22
CA GLN A 155 2.86 -5.48 3.80
C GLN A 155 2.97 -5.50 5.32
N VAL A 156 3.08 -4.32 5.92
CA VAL A 156 2.95 -4.11 7.35
C VAL A 156 2.02 -2.93 7.59
N LEU A 157 0.92 -3.14 8.29
CA LEU A 157 -0.12 -2.12 8.46
C LEU A 157 -0.59 -2.07 9.93
N PRO A 158 -0.55 -0.90 10.59
CA PRO A 158 -1.23 -0.69 11.87
C PRO A 158 -2.74 -0.88 11.72
N ASP A 159 -3.38 -1.45 12.73
CA ASP A 159 -4.84 -1.50 12.79
C ASP A 159 -5.42 -0.08 13.02
N PRO A 160 -6.71 0.16 12.76
CA PRO A 160 -7.31 1.49 12.91
C PRO A 160 -7.18 2.10 14.29
N THR A 161 -6.96 1.30 15.34
CA THR A 161 -6.74 1.78 16.72
C THR A 161 -5.28 2.13 17.01
N GLY A 162 -4.35 1.73 16.14
CA GLY A 162 -2.90 1.83 16.35
C GLY A 162 -2.36 0.92 17.47
N ARG A 163 -3.20 0.03 18.02
CA ARG A 163 -2.81 -0.91 19.08
C ARG A 163 -2.07 -2.12 18.55
N TRP A 164 -2.41 -2.55 17.36
CA TRP A 164 -1.88 -3.73 16.69
C TRP A 164 -1.22 -3.38 15.37
N VAL A 165 -0.30 -4.21 14.94
CA VAL A 165 0.36 -4.13 13.63
C VAL A 165 0.24 -5.48 12.96
N LEU A 166 -0.35 -5.50 11.75
CA LEU A 166 -0.53 -6.71 10.96
C LEU A 166 0.57 -6.79 9.91
N GLY A 167 1.35 -7.87 9.92
CA GLY A 167 2.35 -8.18 8.90
C GLY A 167 1.83 -9.28 7.98
N VAL A 168 1.69 -8.98 6.69
CA VAL A 168 1.27 -9.93 5.65
C VAL A 168 2.52 -10.57 5.05
N ASP A 169 2.56 -11.89 5.01
CA ASP A 169 3.71 -12.63 4.51
C ASP A 169 3.33 -13.58 3.38
N LEU A 170 3.76 -13.24 2.17
CA LEU A 170 3.49 -14.00 0.96
C LEU A 170 4.16 -15.38 1.00
N GLY A 171 5.37 -15.44 1.53
CA GLY A 171 6.18 -16.65 1.52
C GLY A 171 5.73 -17.73 2.51
N THR A 172 4.96 -17.34 3.53
CA THR A 172 4.49 -18.27 4.58
C THR A 172 2.97 -18.44 4.63
N ASP A 173 2.26 -17.90 3.65
CA ASP A 173 0.79 -17.93 3.59
C ASP A 173 0.14 -17.51 4.93
N SER A 174 0.60 -16.40 5.52
CA SER A 174 0.11 -16.00 6.83
C SER A 174 -0.03 -14.49 7.03
N VAL A 175 -0.85 -14.12 8.02
CA VAL A 175 -0.88 -12.77 8.60
C VAL A 175 -0.43 -12.86 10.04
N ARG A 176 0.60 -12.09 10.40
CA ARG A 176 1.07 -11.99 11.79
C ARG A 176 0.47 -10.77 12.47
N VAL A 177 -0.24 -11.00 13.56
CA VAL A 177 -0.74 -9.95 14.43
C VAL A 177 0.32 -9.67 15.49
N CYS A 178 0.86 -8.47 15.47
CA CYS A 178 1.94 -8.02 16.34
C CYS A 178 1.47 -6.94 17.32
N ALA A 179 1.98 -6.96 18.54
CA ALA A 179 1.88 -5.85 19.47
C ALA A 179 3.18 -5.04 19.46
N PRO A 180 3.13 -3.69 19.43
CA PRO A 180 4.30 -2.87 19.67
C PRO A 180 4.87 -3.12 21.08
N ASP A 181 6.17 -3.40 21.15
CA ASP A 181 6.90 -3.50 22.41
C ASP A 181 7.37 -2.12 22.82
N THR A 182 6.81 -1.58 23.89
CA THR A 182 7.13 -0.24 24.40
C THR A 182 8.51 -0.16 25.06
N VAL A 183 9.09 -1.29 25.47
CA VAL A 183 10.41 -1.36 26.13
C VAL A 183 11.53 -1.39 25.09
N THR A 184 11.44 -2.32 24.13
CA THR A 184 12.48 -2.50 23.11
C THR A 184 12.28 -1.61 21.88
N GLY A 185 11.07 -1.10 21.69
CA GLY A 185 10.69 -0.38 20.48
C GLY A 185 10.42 -1.28 19.28
N GLY A 186 10.46 -2.60 19.44
CA GLY A 186 10.21 -3.59 18.39
C GLY A 186 8.75 -4.01 18.29
N LEU A 187 8.54 -5.11 17.58
CA LEU A 187 7.26 -5.81 17.46
C LEU A 187 7.37 -7.20 18.10
N GLN A 188 6.29 -7.64 18.74
CA GLN A 188 6.15 -9.01 19.26
C GLN A 188 4.96 -9.68 18.58
N VAL A 189 5.18 -10.84 17.96
CA VAL A 189 4.10 -11.65 17.39
C VAL A 189 3.21 -12.14 18.55
N ARG A 190 1.92 -11.84 18.46
CA ARG A 190 0.90 -12.38 19.38
C ARG A 190 0.24 -13.61 18.79
N THR A 191 -0.05 -13.55 17.48
CA THR A 191 -0.69 -14.65 16.77
C THR A 191 -0.18 -14.66 15.33
N GLU A 192 0.11 -15.83 14.80
CA GLU A 192 0.27 -16.07 13.39
C GLU A 192 -1.01 -16.77 12.88
N VAL A 193 -1.68 -16.15 11.93
CA VAL A 193 -2.95 -16.63 11.36
C VAL A 193 -2.63 -17.23 10.00
N PRO A 194 -2.69 -18.57 9.87
CA PRO A 194 -2.46 -19.23 8.61
C PRO A 194 -3.63 -18.96 7.65
N LEU A 195 -3.31 -18.75 6.39
CA LEU A 195 -4.25 -18.68 5.30
C LEU A 195 -4.10 -19.92 4.42
N ARG A 196 -4.89 -20.04 3.37
CA ARG A 196 -4.82 -21.20 2.48
C ARG A 196 -3.44 -21.31 1.83
N ALA A 197 -2.83 -22.47 1.92
CA ALA A 197 -1.48 -22.73 1.43
C ALA A 197 -1.36 -22.51 -0.10
N GLY A 198 -0.28 -21.85 -0.52
CA GLY A 198 0.03 -21.55 -1.91
C GLY A 198 -0.65 -20.32 -2.49
N THR A 199 -1.40 -19.58 -1.68
CA THR A 199 -2.15 -18.40 -2.15
C THR A 199 -1.33 -17.12 -2.18
N GLY A 200 -0.30 -17.02 -1.35
CA GLY A 200 0.61 -15.87 -1.29
C GLY A 200 -0.09 -14.56 -0.94
N PRO A 201 -0.49 -14.35 0.32
CA PRO A 201 -1.11 -13.10 0.74
C PRO A 201 -0.14 -11.94 0.53
N ARG A 202 -0.64 -10.83 -0.03
CA ARG A 202 0.19 -9.69 -0.44
C ARG A 202 -0.14 -8.41 0.31
N HIS A 203 -1.36 -7.94 0.16
CA HIS A 203 -1.87 -6.72 0.79
C HIS A 203 -3.19 -6.98 1.52
N LEU A 204 -3.47 -6.17 2.53
CA LEU A 204 -4.76 -6.16 3.20
C LEU A 204 -5.33 -4.74 3.27
N ALA A 205 -6.64 -4.64 3.39
CA ALA A 205 -7.36 -3.41 3.69
C ALA A 205 -8.36 -3.65 4.81
N PHE A 206 -8.48 -2.70 5.73
CA PHE A 206 -9.56 -2.69 6.72
C PHE A 206 -10.83 -2.10 6.12
N HIS A 207 -11.96 -2.68 6.46
CA HIS A 207 -13.25 -2.00 6.30
C HIS A 207 -13.28 -0.75 7.20
N PRO A 208 -13.93 0.36 6.80
CA PRO A 208 -13.96 1.60 7.60
C PRO A 208 -14.51 1.42 9.02
N GLU A 209 -15.42 0.47 9.25
CA GLU A 209 -15.93 0.13 10.59
C GLU A 209 -14.87 -0.58 11.47
N GLY A 210 -13.79 -1.06 10.86
CA GLY A 210 -12.64 -1.59 11.56
C GLY A 210 -12.79 -3.00 12.14
N ASP A 211 -13.83 -3.73 11.78
CA ASP A 211 -14.12 -5.10 12.25
C ASP A 211 -13.95 -6.18 11.19
N THR A 212 -13.68 -5.79 9.97
CA THR A 212 -13.47 -6.68 8.81
C THR A 212 -12.20 -6.30 8.08
N VAL A 213 -11.45 -7.32 7.63
CA VAL A 213 -10.20 -7.20 6.88
C VAL A 213 -10.27 -8.02 5.60
N TYR A 214 -9.85 -7.43 4.51
CA TYR A 214 -9.75 -8.05 3.20
C TYR A 214 -8.29 -8.31 2.87
N VAL A 215 -7.86 -9.58 2.83
CA VAL A 215 -6.50 -9.97 2.49
C VAL A 215 -6.46 -10.43 1.05
N LEU A 216 -5.77 -9.69 0.21
CA LEU A 216 -5.59 -9.98 -1.21
C LEU A 216 -4.38 -10.91 -1.41
N HIS A 217 -4.53 -11.95 -2.23
CA HIS A 217 -3.50 -12.92 -2.53
C HIS A 217 -2.90 -12.71 -3.92
N GLU A 218 -1.58 -12.81 -4.03
CA GLU A 218 -0.86 -12.61 -5.28
C GLU A 218 -0.79 -13.87 -6.14
N LEU A 219 -0.53 -15.02 -5.52
CA LEU A 219 -0.24 -16.27 -6.25
C LEU A 219 -1.51 -16.98 -6.71
N GLU A 220 -2.61 -16.76 -6.01
CA GLU A 220 -3.94 -17.17 -6.40
C GLU A 220 -4.91 -15.99 -6.34
N PRO A 221 -5.64 -15.66 -7.43
CA PRO A 221 -6.40 -14.42 -7.52
C PRO A 221 -7.69 -14.46 -6.69
N GLN A 222 -7.57 -14.18 -5.41
CA GLN A 222 -8.66 -14.15 -4.45
C GLN A 222 -8.44 -13.14 -3.33
N VAL A 223 -9.50 -12.85 -2.59
CA VAL A 223 -9.51 -12.13 -1.32
C VAL A 223 -9.98 -13.08 -0.23
N THR A 224 -9.21 -13.23 0.85
CA THR A 224 -9.70 -13.80 2.10
C THR A 224 -10.36 -12.71 2.93
N VAL A 225 -11.61 -12.93 3.32
CA VAL A 225 -12.35 -12.08 4.26
C VAL A 225 -12.06 -12.55 5.67
N CYS A 226 -11.62 -11.64 6.52
CA CYS A 226 -11.34 -11.95 7.93
C CYS A 226 -12.18 -11.05 8.84
N ARG A 227 -12.68 -11.62 9.94
CA ARG A 227 -13.22 -10.85 11.06
C ARG A 227 -12.06 -10.34 11.91
N TRP A 228 -12.11 -9.06 12.28
CA TRP A 228 -11.11 -8.43 13.14
C TRP A 228 -11.71 -7.97 14.46
N ASN A 229 -11.03 -8.26 15.55
CA ASN A 229 -11.36 -7.73 16.85
C ASN A 229 -10.18 -6.91 17.38
N GLY A 230 -10.24 -5.58 17.20
CA GLY A 230 -9.18 -4.65 17.63
C GLY A 230 -8.98 -4.57 19.15
N ALA A 231 -9.95 -5.01 19.96
CA ALA A 231 -9.78 -5.06 21.42
C ALA A 231 -8.85 -6.18 21.87
N SER A 232 -8.93 -7.35 21.22
CA SER A 232 -8.13 -8.54 21.54
C SER A 232 -6.98 -8.80 20.60
N GLY A 233 -6.95 -8.19 19.40
CA GLY A 233 -6.01 -8.51 18.33
C GLY A 233 -6.32 -9.85 17.66
N HIS A 234 -7.58 -10.29 17.68
CA HIS A 234 -7.99 -11.55 17.07
C HIS A 234 -8.39 -11.35 15.61
N LEU A 235 -7.71 -12.06 14.71
CA LEU A 235 -8.00 -12.12 13.28
C LEU A 235 -8.48 -13.52 12.93
N GLU A 236 -9.67 -13.63 12.33
CA GLU A 236 -10.31 -14.91 12.00
C GLU A 236 -10.71 -14.92 10.51
N PRO A 237 -10.08 -15.76 9.65
CA PRO A 237 -10.56 -15.97 8.29
C PRO A 237 -11.97 -16.58 8.30
N VAL A 238 -12.91 -15.96 7.55
CA VAL A 238 -14.33 -16.36 7.54
C VAL A 238 -14.84 -16.73 6.14
N GLY A 239 -14.10 -16.41 5.08
CA GLY A 239 -14.49 -16.73 3.71
C GLY A 239 -13.46 -16.29 2.68
N GLU A 240 -13.65 -16.75 1.44
CA GLU A 240 -12.81 -16.39 0.30
C GLU A 240 -13.69 -16.01 -0.90
N VAL A 241 -13.23 -15.00 -1.66
CA VAL A 241 -13.92 -14.52 -2.87
C VAL A 241 -12.91 -14.40 -4.01
N PRO A 242 -13.14 -15.03 -5.16
CA PRO A 242 -12.27 -14.89 -6.32
C PRO A 242 -12.35 -13.47 -6.89
N VAL A 243 -11.20 -12.91 -7.32
CA VAL A 243 -11.09 -11.60 -7.97
C VAL A 243 -10.70 -11.71 -9.45
N ALA A 244 -10.35 -12.89 -9.93
CA ALA A 244 -10.18 -13.21 -11.33
C ALA A 244 -10.40 -14.72 -11.52
N SER A 245 -10.71 -15.14 -12.74
CA SER A 245 -10.70 -16.58 -13.05
C SER A 245 -9.26 -17.08 -13.00
N SER A 246 -9.01 -18.18 -12.32
CA SER A 246 -7.80 -18.99 -12.49
C SER A 246 -7.75 -19.42 -13.95
N GLY A 247 -6.80 -18.88 -14.71
CA GLY A 247 -6.82 -18.80 -16.17
C GLY A 247 -7.08 -20.11 -16.91
N ALA A 248 -7.79 -19.99 -18.04
CA ALA A 248 -7.83 -21.04 -19.05
C ALA A 248 -6.40 -21.37 -19.53
N PRO A 249 -6.11 -22.58 -20.00
CA PRO A 249 -4.82 -22.93 -20.56
C PRO A 249 -4.40 -21.90 -21.64
N GLY A 250 -3.25 -21.25 -21.44
CA GLY A 250 -2.73 -20.19 -22.33
C GLY A 250 -3.15 -18.78 -22.00
N ALA A 251 -3.98 -18.54 -20.97
CA ALA A 251 -4.26 -17.17 -20.48
C ALA A 251 -3.05 -16.61 -19.71
N VAL A 252 -2.90 -15.29 -19.76
CA VAL A 252 -1.89 -14.58 -18.95
C VAL A 252 -2.23 -14.79 -17.47
N ARG A 253 -1.23 -15.23 -16.69
CA ARG A 253 -1.41 -15.43 -15.25
C ARG A 253 -1.75 -14.11 -14.56
N ALA A 254 -2.83 -14.14 -13.78
CA ALA A 254 -3.27 -13.00 -12.98
C ALA A 254 -2.48 -12.94 -11.67
N TYR A 255 -1.96 -11.74 -11.34
CA TYR A 255 -1.21 -11.47 -10.11
C TYR A 255 -1.85 -10.28 -9.38
N PRO A 256 -2.85 -10.48 -8.51
CA PRO A 256 -3.39 -9.37 -7.74
C PRO A 256 -2.31 -8.62 -6.96
N SER A 257 -2.46 -7.31 -6.83
CA SER A 257 -1.41 -6.46 -6.26
C SER A 257 -1.88 -5.60 -5.09
N ALA A 258 -2.88 -4.77 -5.29
CA ALA A 258 -3.37 -3.85 -4.27
C ALA A 258 -4.85 -4.06 -4.01
N VAL A 259 -5.28 -3.82 -2.78
CA VAL A 259 -6.68 -3.84 -2.35
C VAL A 259 -6.96 -2.59 -1.53
N VAL A 260 -8.06 -1.90 -1.83
CA VAL A 260 -8.53 -0.72 -1.10
C VAL A 260 -10.03 -0.83 -0.85
N ALA A 261 -10.47 -0.40 0.33
CA ALA A 261 -11.89 -0.29 0.66
C ALA A 261 -12.38 1.16 0.45
N SER A 262 -13.61 1.32 0.01
CA SER A 262 -14.23 2.64 -0.08
C SER A 262 -14.39 3.26 1.31
N PRO A 263 -14.19 4.59 1.47
CA PRO A 263 -14.36 5.26 2.75
C PRO A 263 -15.77 5.14 3.36
N ASP A 264 -16.76 4.94 2.53
CA ASP A 264 -18.17 4.73 2.94
C ASP A 264 -18.51 3.24 3.22
N GLY A 265 -17.55 2.33 3.07
CA GLY A 265 -17.71 0.90 3.36
C GLY A 265 -18.60 0.13 2.39
N ARG A 266 -18.89 0.66 1.19
CA ARG A 266 -19.79 -0.03 0.24
C ARG A 266 -19.08 -0.88 -0.79
N PHE A 267 -17.80 -0.62 -1.03
CA PHE A 267 -17.04 -1.29 -2.09
C PHE A 267 -15.63 -1.64 -1.64
N VAL A 268 -15.07 -2.65 -2.28
CA VAL A 268 -13.64 -2.96 -2.25
C VAL A 268 -13.16 -3.06 -3.69
N TRP A 269 -12.01 -2.46 -3.98
CA TRP A 269 -11.36 -2.58 -5.29
C TRP A 269 -10.04 -3.32 -5.17
N ALA A 270 -9.75 -4.15 -6.17
CA ALA A 270 -8.48 -4.85 -6.28
C ALA A 270 -7.86 -4.64 -7.66
N ALA A 271 -6.55 -4.33 -7.69
CA ALA A 271 -5.78 -4.31 -8.92
C ALA A 271 -5.23 -5.71 -9.23
N VAL A 272 -5.26 -6.10 -10.50
CA VAL A 272 -4.79 -7.42 -10.96
C VAL A 272 -3.83 -7.24 -12.13
N ARG A 273 -2.54 -7.46 -11.86
CA ARG A 273 -1.46 -7.43 -12.85
C ARG A 273 -1.54 -8.62 -13.80
N GLY A 274 -1.05 -8.46 -15.00
CA GLY A 274 -1.10 -9.47 -16.06
C GLY A 274 -2.46 -9.51 -16.78
N ALA A 275 -3.57 -9.52 -16.04
CA ALA A 275 -4.89 -9.25 -16.59
C ALA A 275 -5.13 -7.74 -16.80
N ASP A 276 -4.35 -6.88 -16.14
CA ASP A 276 -4.32 -5.44 -16.23
C ASP A 276 -5.69 -4.78 -15.99
N VAL A 277 -6.36 -5.22 -14.93
CA VAL A 277 -7.72 -4.80 -14.60
C VAL A 277 -7.85 -4.30 -13.15
N ILE A 278 -8.91 -3.52 -12.91
CA ILE A 278 -9.43 -3.20 -11.59
C ILE A 278 -10.74 -3.95 -11.41
N VAL A 279 -10.82 -4.69 -10.31
CA VAL A 279 -12.00 -5.50 -9.93
C VAL A 279 -12.80 -4.74 -8.87
N THR A 280 -14.12 -4.73 -8.98
CA THR A 280 -15.05 -4.16 -8.00
C THR A 280 -15.77 -5.27 -7.25
N LEU A 281 -15.68 -5.24 -5.93
CA LEU A 281 -16.45 -6.07 -5.01
C LEU A 281 -17.48 -5.18 -4.30
N SER A 282 -18.77 -5.52 -4.39
CA SER A 282 -19.85 -4.84 -3.66
C SER A 282 -20.01 -5.44 -2.26
N LEU A 283 -20.23 -4.59 -1.27
CA LEU A 283 -20.51 -4.96 0.12
C LEU A 283 -22.00 -4.80 0.49
N ALA A 284 -22.89 -4.81 -0.50
CA ALA A 284 -24.34 -4.61 -0.26
C ALA A 284 -24.94 -5.66 0.68
N ASP A 285 -24.39 -6.89 0.72
CA ASP A 285 -24.82 -7.95 1.62
C ASP A 285 -24.04 -7.96 2.95
N GLY A 286 -23.34 -6.86 3.25
CA GLY A 286 -22.51 -6.65 4.43
C GLY A 286 -21.02 -6.89 4.19
N PRO A 287 -20.14 -6.32 5.07
CA PRO A 287 -18.69 -6.34 4.89
C PRO A 287 -18.10 -7.76 4.86
N GLY A 288 -18.74 -8.72 5.53
CA GLY A 288 -18.32 -10.12 5.54
C GLY A 288 -18.67 -10.92 4.29
N LYS A 289 -19.40 -10.34 3.32
CA LYS A 289 -19.92 -11.06 2.13
C LYS A 289 -19.68 -10.26 0.84
N PRO A 290 -18.44 -9.91 0.50
CA PRO A 290 -18.17 -9.17 -0.72
C PRO A 290 -18.58 -10.00 -1.96
N GLN A 291 -19.17 -9.31 -2.94
CA GLN A 291 -19.64 -9.90 -4.20
C GLN A 291 -18.91 -9.27 -5.37
N LEU A 292 -18.32 -10.08 -6.25
CA LEU A 292 -17.72 -9.57 -7.50
C LEU A 292 -18.83 -9.04 -8.41
N THR A 293 -18.80 -7.72 -8.67
CA THR A 293 -19.84 -7.03 -9.47
C THR A 293 -19.32 -6.48 -10.78
N GLY A 294 -18.01 -6.36 -10.94
CA GLY A 294 -17.47 -5.81 -12.17
C GLY A 294 -15.97 -5.88 -12.28
N THR A 295 -15.51 -5.73 -13.52
CA THR A 295 -14.09 -5.62 -13.86
C THR A 295 -13.97 -4.55 -14.94
N VAL A 296 -12.95 -3.70 -14.85
CA VAL A 296 -12.62 -2.70 -15.86
C VAL A 296 -11.13 -2.74 -16.16
N ASP A 297 -10.75 -2.35 -17.39
CA ASP A 297 -9.35 -2.17 -17.77
C ASP A 297 -8.70 -1.10 -16.88
N CYS A 298 -7.45 -1.33 -16.39
CA CYS A 298 -6.73 -0.38 -15.55
C CYS A 298 -6.23 0.85 -16.31
N GLY A 299 -6.42 0.90 -17.60
CA GLY A 299 -6.01 2.00 -18.47
C GLY A 299 -4.51 2.04 -18.77
N GLY A 300 -3.76 1.04 -18.33
CA GLY A 300 -2.33 0.88 -18.50
C GLY A 300 -1.92 -0.59 -18.45
N ARG A 301 -0.70 -0.87 -18.01
CA ARG A 301 -0.20 -2.25 -17.85
C ARG A 301 0.51 -2.43 -16.51
N TRP A 302 0.25 -3.57 -15.87
CA TRP A 302 0.84 -3.98 -14.62
C TRP A 302 0.49 -3.03 -13.45
N PRO A 303 -0.83 -2.88 -13.13
CA PRO A 303 -1.28 -2.03 -12.02
C PRO A 303 -0.75 -2.57 -10.69
N ARG A 304 0.26 -1.88 -10.12
CA ARG A 304 0.95 -2.33 -8.91
C ARG A 304 0.28 -1.85 -7.64
N ASP A 305 -0.33 -0.67 -7.69
CA ASP A 305 -1.00 -0.05 -6.54
C ASP A 305 -2.31 0.65 -6.95
N LEU A 306 -3.19 0.80 -5.97
CA LEU A 306 -4.42 1.58 -6.04
C LEU A 306 -4.48 2.55 -4.87
N ALA A 307 -4.91 3.78 -5.15
CA ALA A 307 -5.32 4.74 -4.13
C ALA A 307 -6.75 5.18 -4.37
N VAL A 308 -7.50 5.40 -3.28
CA VAL A 308 -8.84 5.97 -3.31
C VAL A 308 -8.81 7.34 -2.63
N ASP A 309 -9.53 8.33 -3.17
CA ASP A 309 -9.65 9.63 -2.54
C ASP A 309 -10.50 9.56 -1.26
N ALA A 310 -10.41 10.58 -0.40
CA ALA A 310 -11.13 10.63 0.87
C ALA A 310 -12.66 10.61 0.70
N ALA A 311 -13.17 11.02 -0.46
CA ALA A 311 -14.59 11.01 -0.78
C ALA A 311 -15.08 9.66 -1.33
N GLY A 312 -14.17 8.74 -1.69
CA GLY A 312 -14.52 7.49 -2.38
C GLY A 312 -14.99 7.70 -3.80
N SER A 313 -14.78 8.88 -4.35
CA SER A 313 -15.27 9.29 -5.67
C SER A 313 -14.27 9.05 -6.78
N ARG A 314 -12.99 8.79 -6.45
CA ARG A 314 -11.92 8.59 -7.41
C ARG A 314 -10.97 7.49 -7.01
N LEU A 315 -10.53 6.72 -8.02
CA LEU A 315 -9.45 5.75 -7.89
C LEU A 315 -8.27 6.19 -8.76
N TYR A 316 -7.06 5.86 -8.29
CA TYR A 316 -5.80 6.06 -9.00
C TYR A 316 -5.05 4.73 -9.05
N ALA A 317 -4.60 4.33 -10.23
CA ALA A 317 -3.82 3.10 -10.43
C ALA A 317 -2.41 3.45 -10.92
N ALA A 318 -1.40 2.97 -10.20
CA ALA A 318 0.00 3.06 -10.63
C ALA A 318 0.34 1.88 -11.52
N ASN A 319 0.59 2.12 -12.81
CA ASN A 319 0.83 1.10 -13.82
C ASN A 319 2.33 1.03 -14.13
N GLU A 320 3.03 0.07 -13.55
CA GLU A 320 4.49 -0.04 -13.59
C GLU A 320 5.03 -0.20 -15.02
N HIS A 321 4.45 -1.12 -15.81
CA HIS A 321 4.98 -1.46 -17.14
C HIS A 321 4.56 -0.50 -18.25
N SER A 322 3.41 0.17 -18.15
CA SER A 322 3.07 1.27 -19.09
C SER A 322 3.71 2.58 -18.69
N GLY A 323 4.15 2.72 -17.43
CA GLY A 323 4.82 3.91 -16.94
C GLY A 323 3.89 5.12 -16.85
N ASP A 324 2.72 4.91 -16.24
CA ASP A 324 1.74 5.96 -16.02
C ASP A 324 0.92 5.74 -14.75
N VAL A 325 0.25 6.79 -14.30
CA VAL A 325 -0.82 6.71 -13.31
C VAL A 325 -2.12 7.05 -14.01
N THR A 326 -3.08 6.14 -14.00
CA THR A 326 -4.43 6.36 -14.50
C THR A 326 -5.38 6.71 -13.36
N TRP A 327 -6.37 7.60 -13.62
CA TRP A 327 -7.42 7.88 -12.66
C TRP A 327 -8.80 7.64 -13.25
N PHE A 328 -9.74 7.38 -12.33
CA PHE A 328 -11.09 6.94 -12.64
C PHE A 328 -12.09 7.70 -11.77
N ASP A 329 -13.21 8.11 -12.37
CA ASP A 329 -14.39 8.48 -11.62
C ASP A 329 -15.13 7.22 -11.18
N VAL A 330 -15.55 7.16 -9.92
CA VAL A 330 -16.28 6.02 -9.37
C VAL A 330 -17.77 6.31 -9.44
N ASP A 331 -18.52 5.41 -10.07
CA ASP A 331 -19.98 5.46 -10.02
C ASP A 331 -20.47 5.23 -8.58
N PRO A 332 -21.18 6.18 -7.99
CA PRO A 332 -21.56 6.11 -6.58
C PRO A 332 -22.60 5.02 -6.25
N LEU A 333 -23.29 4.46 -7.23
CA LEU A 333 -24.29 3.43 -7.01
C LEU A 333 -23.71 2.02 -7.16
N THR A 334 -22.82 1.83 -8.11
CA THR A 334 -22.28 0.51 -8.47
C THR A 334 -20.84 0.29 -8.05
N GLY A 335 -20.12 1.34 -7.64
CA GLY A 335 -18.68 1.31 -7.34
C GLY A 335 -17.81 1.12 -8.59
N ARG A 336 -18.39 1.12 -9.79
CA ARG A 336 -17.66 0.87 -11.04
C ARG A 336 -16.75 2.05 -11.37
N PRO A 337 -15.44 1.81 -11.60
CA PRO A 337 -14.54 2.86 -12.06
C PRO A 337 -14.74 3.16 -13.55
N HIS A 338 -14.73 4.43 -13.91
CA HIS A 338 -14.78 4.94 -15.28
C HIS A 338 -13.51 5.76 -15.55
N ARG A 339 -12.68 5.34 -16.49
CA ARG A 339 -11.42 6.01 -16.80
C ARG A 339 -11.65 7.48 -17.16
N ALA A 340 -10.96 8.39 -16.46
CA ALA A 340 -11.05 9.84 -16.65
C ALA A 340 -9.75 10.44 -17.24
N GLY A 341 -8.58 9.81 -17.00
CA GLY A 341 -7.33 10.30 -17.57
C GLY A 341 -6.09 9.50 -17.15
N SER A 342 -4.92 9.99 -17.56
CA SER A 342 -3.63 9.41 -17.17
C SER A 342 -2.51 10.47 -17.15
N LEU A 343 -1.50 10.24 -16.28
CA LEU A 343 -0.27 11.02 -16.20
C LEU A 343 0.93 10.09 -16.45
N PRO A 344 1.82 10.39 -17.42
CA PRO A 344 3.05 9.62 -17.59
C PRO A 344 3.97 9.75 -16.38
N VAL A 345 4.28 8.62 -15.74
CA VAL A 345 5.23 8.47 -14.65
C VAL A 345 5.96 7.14 -14.86
N PRO A 346 7.17 7.15 -15.46
CA PRO A 346 7.90 5.92 -15.79
C PRO A 346 8.08 5.02 -14.58
N ALA A 347 7.78 3.72 -14.75
CA ALA A 347 7.87 2.69 -13.73
C ALA A 347 7.13 3.03 -12.43
N ALA A 348 5.92 3.63 -12.52
CA ALA A 348 5.09 4.00 -11.37
C ALA A 348 4.72 2.79 -10.52
N THR A 349 4.88 2.88 -9.20
CA THR A 349 4.71 1.75 -8.28
C THR A 349 3.64 1.95 -7.21
N CYS A 350 3.44 3.18 -6.76
CA CYS A 350 2.42 3.51 -5.75
C CYS A 350 1.94 4.96 -5.89
N VAL A 351 0.77 5.25 -5.33
CA VAL A 351 0.17 6.59 -5.27
C VAL A 351 -0.29 6.88 -3.85
N VAL A 352 0.12 8.03 -3.30
CA VAL A 352 -0.36 8.54 -2.01
C VAL A 352 -0.98 9.91 -2.23
N LEU A 353 -2.22 10.10 -1.75
CA LEU A 353 -2.95 11.37 -1.77
C LEU A 353 -2.83 12.07 -0.40
N ASP A 354 -2.66 13.40 -0.39
CA ASP A 354 -2.65 14.19 0.86
C ASP A 354 -4.04 14.53 1.39
#